data_ebc6ed5ca79607e0b6f3df4865f8bca4
#
_entry.id   ebc6ed5ca79607e0b6f3df4865f8bca4
#
_cell.length_a   1.000
_cell.length_b   1.000
_cell.length_c   1.000
_cell.angle_alpha   90.00
_cell.angle_beta   90.00
_cell.angle_gamma   90.00
#
_symmetry.space_group_name_H-M   'P 1'
#
loop_
_entity.id
_entity.type
_entity.pdbx_description
1 polymer ?
#
loop_
_entity_poly.entity_id
_entity_poly.type
_entity_poly.pdbx_seq_one_letter_code
_entity_poly.pdbx_strand_id
1 'polypeptide(L)'
;MYIDKSKKIVIKIGSSILIDKKGKPKKSWLKGFVQDVKLLIKKKKQVVIVSSGAIALGCEYLGIQKKGLKIDKSQAVASIGQIELMDFYKKTFEKSRIKISQILLTLDDTEQRRRAINAKRTIDNLLAMKIVPIVNENDTTATTEIKYGDNDRLASRVAQIISADC
;
A
#
# COMPACT_ATOMS: atom_id res chain seq x y z
N MET A 1 -11.23 -13.03 18.93
CA MET A 1 -11.17 -12.54 17.52
C MET A 1 -9.77 -12.80 17.00
N TYR A 2 -9.57 -13.19 15.72
CA TYR A 2 -8.23 -13.50 15.18
C TYR A 2 -7.25 -12.34 15.35
N ILE A 3 -7.68 -11.10 15.10
CA ILE A 3 -6.86 -9.90 15.24
C ILE A 3 -6.28 -9.73 16.66
N ASP A 4 -7.01 -10.13 17.70
CA ASP A 4 -6.51 -9.96 19.07
C ASP A 4 -5.31 -10.84 19.37
N LYS A 5 -5.27 -12.04 18.79
CA LYS A 5 -4.18 -13.00 18.94
C LYS A 5 -3.00 -12.72 17.99
N SER A 6 -3.21 -11.97 16.90
CA SER A 6 -2.21 -11.67 15.89
C SER A 6 -1.19 -10.66 16.41
N LYS A 7 0.09 -10.89 16.12
CA LYS A 7 1.19 -9.96 16.41
C LYS A 7 1.52 -9.10 15.19
N LYS A 8 1.58 -9.72 14.00
CA LYS A 8 1.92 -9.09 12.72
C LYS A 8 0.73 -9.16 11.77
N ILE A 9 0.26 -8.00 11.31
CA ILE A 9 -0.99 -7.84 10.56
C ILE A 9 -0.69 -7.16 9.23
N VAL A 10 -1.19 -7.71 8.13
CA VAL A 10 -1.22 -7.06 6.80
C VAL A 10 -2.63 -6.56 6.54
N ILE A 11 -2.76 -5.29 6.20
CA ILE A 11 -4.05 -4.66 5.88
C ILE A 11 -4.03 -4.20 4.43
N LYS A 12 -4.88 -4.80 3.60
CA LYS A 12 -5.04 -4.38 2.22
C LYS A 12 -6.13 -3.31 2.09
N ILE A 13 -5.81 -2.23 1.38
CA ILE A 13 -6.72 -1.12 1.10
C ILE A 13 -6.91 -0.98 -0.40
N GLY A 14 -8.12 -1.26 -0.87
CA GLY A 14 -8.48 -1.10 -2.28
C GLY A 14 -8.66 0.36 -2.68
N SER A 15 -8.44 0.67 -3.95
CA SER A 15 -8.57 2.04 -4.47
C SER A 15 -9.97 2.63 -4.26
N SER A 16 -11.02 1.84 -4.40
CA SER A 16 -12.41 2.29 -4.20
C SER A 16 -12.75 2.68 -2.76
N ILE A 17 -11.98 2.16 -1.79
CA ILE A 17 -12.12 2.54 -0.38
C ILE A 17 -11.39 3.86 -0.11
N LEU A 18 -10.21 4.04 -0.71
CA LEU A 18 -9.33 5.18 -0.47
C LEU A 18 -9.73 6.42 -1.29
N ILE A 19 -10.30 6.20 -2.49
CA ILE A 19 -10.59 7.23 -3.47
C ILE A 19 -12.08 7.17 -3.85
N ASP A 20 -12.72 8.30 -4.00
CA ASP A 20 -14.12 8.39 -4.40
C ASP A 20 -14.30 8.20 -5.92
N LYS A 21 -15.57 8.20 -6.38
CA LYS A 21 -15.92 8.05 -7.80
C LYS A 21 -15.41 9.21 -8.68
N LYS A 22 -15.05 10.35 -8.08
CA LYS A 22 -14.50 11.54 -8.76
C LYS A 22 -12.97 11.55 -8.76
N GLY A 23 -12.32 10.48 -8.28
CA GLY A 23 -10.86 10.39 -8.18
C GLY A 23 -10.26 11.06 -6.94
N LYS A 24 -11.07 11.64 -6.06
CA LYS A 24 -10.58 12.39 -4.90
C LYS A 24 -10.34 11.50 -3.68
N PRO A 25 -9.25 11.76 -2.92
CA PRO A 25 -8.96 11.02 -1.70
C PRO A 25 -10.04 11.19 -0.62
N LYS A 26 -10.50 10.09 -0.04
CA LYS A 26 -11.47 10.06 1.06
C LYS A 26 -10.80 10.38 2.40
N LYS A 27 -10.52 11.67 2.64
CA LYS A 27 -9.76 12.16 3.80
C LYS A 27 -10.33 11.73 5.15
N SER A 28 -11.64 11.75 5.33
CA SER A 28 -12.30 11.35 6.59
C SER A 28 -12.11 9.87 6.87
N TRP A 29 -12.26 9.04 5.85
CA TRP A 29 -12.05 7.60 5.97
C TRP A 29 -10.61 7.26 6.37
N LEU A 30 -9.61 7.82 5.66
CA LEU A 30 -8.21 7.56 6.00
C LEU A 30 -7.87 8.06 7.41
N LYS A 31 -8.44 9.19 7.84
CA LYS A 31 -8.25 9.70 9.20
C LYS A 31 -8.78 8.72 10.25
N GLY A 32 -9.95 8.11 10.04
CA GLY A 32 -10.50 7.06 10.91
C GLY A 32 -9.61 5.83 10.93
N PHE A 33 -9.22 5.34 9.74
CA PHE A 33 -8.32 4.20 9.61
C PHE A 33 -6.98 4.39 10.33
N VAL A 34 -6.40 5.58 10.27
CA VAL A 34 -5.15 5.89 11.00
C VAL A 34 -5.34 5.79 12.52
N GLN A 35 -6.53 6.13 13.06
CA GLN A 35 -6.81 5.92 14.48
C GLN A 35 -6.87 4.42 14.84
N ASP A 36 -7.44 3.59 13.97
CA ASP A 36 -7.46 2.14 14.18
C ASP A 36 -6.04 1.56 14.14
N VAL A 37 -5.21 1.97 13.18
CA VAL A 37 -3.79 1.60 13.13
C VAL A 37 -3.06 2.04 14.40
N LYS A 38 -3.33 3.24 14.90
CA LYS A 38 -2.75 3.74 16.15
C LYS A 38 -3.12 2.87 17.36
N LEU A 39 -4.36 2.39 17.41
CA LEU A 39 -4.82 1.46 18.45
C LEU A 39 -4.11 0.11 18.37
N LEU A 40 -3.91 -0.43 17.16
CA LEU A 40 -3.15 -1.66 16.94
C LEU A 40 -1.70 -1.52 17.41
N ILE A 41 -1.04 -0.41 17.07
CA ILE A 41 0.33 -0.11 17.50
C ILE A 41 0.42 0.03 19.02
N LYS A 42 -0.55 0.70 19.66
CA LYS A 42 -0.61 0.78 21.13
C LYS A 42 -0.74 -0.61 21.79
N LYS A 43 -1.42 -1.55 21.13
CA LYS A 43 -1.51 -2.96 21.54
C LYS A 43 -0.25 -3.77 21.16
N LYS A 44 0.87 -3.11 20.83
CA LYS A 44 2.16 -3.71 20.45
C LYS A 44 2.07 -4.61 19.20
N LYS A 45 1.11 -4.37 18.32
CA LYS A 45 0.99 -5.09 17.04
C LYS A 45 1.82 -4.40 15.95
N GLN A 46 2.39 -5.20 15.08
CA GLN A 46 3.10 -4.76 13.88
C GLN A 46 2.10 -4.69 12.72
N VAL A 47 2.04 -3.56 12.04
CA VAL A 47 1.09 -3.33 10.95
C VAL A 47 1.86 -3.02 9.67
N VAL A 48 1.52 -3.73 8.60
CA VAL A 48 1.94 -3.47 7.22
C VAL A 48 0.70 -3.17 6.41
N ILE A 49 0.74 -2.13 5.59
CA ILE A 49 -0.38 -1.74 4.73
C ILE A 49 -0.03 -2.09 3.29
N VAL A 50 -0.92 -2.75 2.56
CA VAL A 50 -0.82 -2.91 1.11
C VAL A 50 -1.89 -2.04 0.48
N SER A 51 -1.46 -1.04 -0.29
CA SER A 51 -2.34 0.00 -0.82
C SER A 51 -2.54 -0.16 -2.32
N SER A 52 -3.55 0.50 -2.82
CA SER A 52 -3.83 0.71 -4.24
C SER A 52 -4.20 2.18 -4.46
N GLY A 53 -4.31 2.60 -5.73
CA GLY A 53 -4.92 3.88 -6.07
C GLY A 53 -3.99 4.87 -6.76
N ALA A 54 -2.73 4.53 -7.00
CA ALA A 54 -1.78 5.40 -7.69
C ALA A 54 -2.32 5.88 -9.05
N ILE A 55 -2.77 4.97 -9.92
CA ILE A 55 -3.34 5.34 -11.23
C ILE A 55 -4.53 6.29 -11.09
N ALA A 56 -5.43 6.04 -10.13
CA ALA A 56 -6.62 6.89 -9.97
C ALA A 56 -6.26 8.32 -9.54
N LEU A 57 -5.29 8.46 -8.61
CA LEU A 57 -4.80 9.76 -8.18
C LEU A 57 -3.99 10.46 -9.28
N GLY A 58 -3.21 9.72 -10.06
CA GLY A 58 -2.49 10.27 -11.19
C GLY A 58 -3.42 10.78 -12.28
N CYS A 59 -4.51 10.06 -12.57
CA CYS A 59 -5.55 10.52 -13.49
C CYS A 59 -6.23 11.79 -12.99
N GLU A 60 -6.55 11.86 -11.73
CA GLU A 60 -7.16 13.07 -11.11
C GLU A 60 -6.21 14.26 -11.18
N TYR A 61 -4.95 14.06 -10.81
CA TYR A 61 -3.92 15.09 -10.87
C TYR A 61 -3.73 15.66 -12.29
N LEU A 62 -3.77 14.79 -13.31
CA LEU A 62 -3.60 15.17 -14.71
C LEU A 62 -4.91 15.63 -15.40
N GLY A 63 -6.06 15.51 -14.73
CA GLY A 63 -7.36 15.82 -15.33
C GLY A 63 -7.77 14.86 -16.47
N ILE A 64 -7.29 13.60 -16.46
CA ILE A 64 -7.57 12.62 -17.51
C ILE A 64 -8.44 11.47 -17.01
N GLN A 65 -9.12 10.79 -17.95
CA GLN A 65 -9.93 9.63 -17.61
C GLN A 65 -9.09 8.35 -17.53
N LYS A 66 -9.36 7.51 -16.52
CA LYS A 66 -8.73 6.19 -16.38
C LYS A 66 -9.13 5.21 -17.48
N LYS A 67 -10.36 5.33 -18.01
CA LYS A 67 -10.90 4.39 -19.00
C LYS A 67 -10.13 4.50 -20.31
N GLY A 68 -9.66 3.36 -20.85
CA GLY A 68 -8.98 3.30 -22.15
C GLY A 68 -7.49 3.67 -22.12
N LEU A 69 -6.88 3.83 -20.93
CA LEU A 69 -5.43 3.99 -20.83
C LEU A 69 -4.73 2.71 -21.30
N LYS A 70 -3.80 2.86 -22.23
CA LYS A 70 -2.84 1.80 -22.58
C LYS A 70 -1.87 1.57 -21.43
N ILE A 71 -1.20 0.41 -21.41
CA ILE A 71 -0.33 0.00 -20.32
C ILE A 71 0.80 1.02 -20.04
N ASP A 72 1.49 1.46 -21.08
CA ASP A 72 2.57 2.46 -21.00
C ASP A 72 2.10 3.78 -20.38
N LYS A 73 0.93 4.26 -20.80
CA LYS A 73 0.31 5.45 -20.22
C LYS A 73 -0.14 5.22 -18.77
N SER A 74 -0.69 4.05 -18.46
CA SER A 74 -1.07 3.69 -17.10
C SER A 74 0.13 3.68 -16.16
N GLN A 75 1.26 3.15 -16.61
CA GLN A 75 2.52 3.14 -15.85
C GLN A 75 3.04 4.56 -15.59
N ALA A 76 3.04 5.42 -16.62
CA ALA A 76 3.42 6.82 -16.47
C ALA A 76 2.48 7.57 -15.50
N VAL A 77 1.17 7.37 -15.62
CA VAL A 77 0.17 7.96 -14.71
C VAL A 77 0.33 7.44 -13.29
N ALA A 78 0.60 6.14 -13.12
CA ALA A 78 0.85 5.53 -11.82
C ALA A 78 2.07 6.15 -11.11
N SER A 79 3.15 6.44 -11.84
CA SER A 79 4.35 7.06 -11.26
C SER A 79 4.06 8.45 -10.67
N ILE A 80 3.22 9.25 -11.33
CA ILE A 80 2.75 10.55 -10.83
C ILE A 80 1.85 10.35 -9.61
N GLY A 81 0.85 9.48 -9.76
CA GLY A 81 -0.14 9.26 -8.70
C GLY A 81 0.44 8.57 -7.47
N GLN A 82 1.58 7.88 -7.58
CA GLN A 82 2.28 7.29 -6.44
C GLN A 82 2.83 8.38 -5.51
N ILE A 83 3.25 9.52 -6.03
CA ILE A 83 3.66 10.68 -5.22
C ILE A 83 2.47 11.21 -4.44
N GLU A 84 1.33 11.43 -5.12
CA GLU A 84 0.09 11.91 -4.50
C GLU A 84 -0.43 10.94 -3.42
N LEU A 85 -0.37 9.65 -3.69
CA LEU A 85 -0.77 8.60 -2.76
C LEU A 85 0.07 8.65 -1.48
N MET A 86 1.38 8.73 -1.62
CA MET A 86 2.28 8.77 -0.46
C MET A 86 2.19 10.08 0.31
N ASP A 87 2.01 11.21 -0.37
CA ASP A 87 1.76 12.49 0.29
C ASP A 87 0.47 12.47 1.12
N PHE A 88 -0.59 11.89 0.55
CA PHE A 88 -1.87 11.71 1.26
C PHE A 88 -1.74 10.85 2.52
N TYR A 89 -1.05 9.71 2.44
CA TYR A 89 -0.74 8.89 3.59
C TYR A 89 0.12 9.64 4.59
N LYS A 90 1.24 10.22 4.14
CA LYS A 90 2.20 10.93 5.00
C LYS A 90 1.51 12.01 5.82
N LYS A 91 0.81 12.94 5.16
CA LYS A 91 0.09 14.04 5.82
C LYS A 91 -0.93 13.55 6.86
N THR A 92 -1.55 12.38 6.63
CA THR A 92 -2.56 11.85 7.55
C THR A 92 -1.93 11.14 8.75
N PHE A 93 -0.91 10.31 8.52
CA PHE A 93 -0.21 9.57 9.57
C PHE A 93 0.62 10.46 10.49
N GLU A 94 1.27 11.50 9.95
CA GLU A 94 2.05 12.49 10.72
C GLU A 94 1.20 13.19 11.80
N LYS A 95 -0.07 13.51 11.51
CA LYS A 95 -1.01 14.07 12.50
C LYS A 95 -1.23 13.15 13.70
N SER A 96 -1.02 11.86 13.54
CA SER A 96 -1.09 10.87 14.61
C SER A 96 0.27 10.51 15.20
N ARG A 97 1.35 11.18 14.76
CA ARG A 97 2.75 10.94 15.11
C ARG A 97 3.21 9.50 14.78
N ILE A 98 2.70 8.96 13.68
CA ILE A 98 3.10 7.65 13.16
C ILE A 98 3.97 7.88 11.93
N LYS A 99 5.18 7.31 11.94
CA LYS A 99 6.08 7.31 10.78
C LYS A 99 5.68 6.21 9.81
N ILE A 100 5.76 6.51 8.53
CA ILE A 100 5.50 5.55 7.45
C ILE A 100 6.72 5.45 6.52
N SER A 101 6.75 4.38 5.75
CA SER A 101 7.71 4.20 4.65
C SER A 101 6.99 3.70 3.42
N GLN A 102 7.56 3.93 2.25
CA GLN A 102 7.11 3.36 0.98
C GLN A 102 7.94 2.15 0.62
N ILE A 103 7.28 1.10 0.14
CA ILE A 103 7.90 -0.07 -0.48
C ILE A 103 7.16 -0.35 -1.79
N LEU A 104 7.88 -0.42 -2.88
CA LEU A 104 7.33 -0.82 -4.17
C LEU A 104 7.85 -2.21 -4.54
N LEU A 105 6.94 -3.12 -4.83
CA LEU A 105 7.24 -4.50 -5.21
C LEU A 105 6.43 -4.88 -6.44
N THR A 106 7.03 -5.66 -7.33
CA THR A 106 6.28 -6.42 -8.32
C THR A 106 5.91 -7.80 -7.77
N LEU A 107 4.98 -8.50 -8.40
CA LEU A 107 4.69 -9.89 -8.05
C LEU A 107 5.94 -10.76 -8.20
N ASP A 108 6.74 -10.55 -9.25
CA ASP A 108 8.01 -11.25 -9.47
C ASP A 108 8.99 -11.07 -8.32
N ASP A 109 9.06 -9.87 -7.71
CA ASP A 109 9.91 -9.63 -6.53
C ASP A 109 9.49 -10.49 -5.34
N THR A 110 8.22 -10.87 -5.27
CA THR A 110 7.70 -11.74 -4.22
C THR A 110 7.91 -13.23 -4.50
N GLU A 111 8.13 -13.62 -5.75
CA GLU A 111 8.31 -15.00 -6.19
C GLU A 111 9.79 -15.40 -6.25
N GLN A 112 10.66 -14.47 -6.60
CA GLN A 112 12.10 -14.71 -6.62
C GLN A 112 12.67 -14.72 -5.19
N ARG A 113 13.14 -15.90 -4.75
CA ARG A 113 13.61 -16.15 -3.37
C ARG A 113 14.53 -15.05 -2.83
N ARG A 114 15.52 -14.62 -3.60
CA ARG A 114 16.52 -13.62 -3.16
C ARG A 114 15.86 -12.25 -2.93
N ARG A 115 14.99 -11.83 -3.85
CA ARG A 115 14.26 -10.56 -3.76
C ARG A 115 13.25 -10.59 -2.62
N ALA A 116 12.51 -11.68 -2.47
CA ALA A 116 11.57 -11.87 -1.36
C ALA A 116 12.25 -11.80 0.01
N ILE A 117 13.44 -12.41 0.17
CA ILE A 117 14.23 -12.31 1.40
C ILE A 117 14.66 -10.87 1.68
N ASN A 118 15.08 -10.12 0.66
CA ASN A 118 15.45 -8.71 0.82
C ASN A 118 14.26 -7.85 1.22
N ALA A 119 13.11 -8.02 0.54
CA ALA A 119 11.87 -7.35 0.90
C ALA A 119 11.46 -7.64 2.36
N LYS A 120 11.48 -8.91 2.76
CA LYS A 120 11.23 -9.32 4.14
C LYS A 120 12.14 -8.58 5.14
N ARG A 121 13.45 -8.62 4.91
CA ARG A 121 14.43 -7.97 5.81
C ARG A 121 14.18 -6.46 5.92
N THR A 122 13.86 -5.80 4.80
CA THR A 122 13.53 -4.38 4.79
C THR A 122 12.27 -4.10 5.61
N ILE A 123 11.20 -4.89 5.41
CA ILE A 123 9.96 -4.74 6.17
C ILE A 123 10.20 -5.00 7.67
N ASP A 124 10.89 -6.07 8.02
CA ASP A 124 11.16 -6.42 9.43
C ASP A 124 11.98 -5.30 10.11
N ASN A 125 12.98 -4.72 9.44
CA ASN A 125 13.75 -3.59 9.96
C ASN A 125 12.88 -2.34 10.18
N LEU A 126 11.99 -2.01 9.25
CA LEU A 126 11.06 -0.89 9.40
C LEU A 126 10.12 -1.09 10.60
N LEU A 127 9.57 -2.31 10.74
CA LEU A 127 8.72 -2.67 11.87
C LEU A 127 9.48 -2.61 13.22
N ALA A 128 10.75 -3.02 13.26
CA ALA A 128 11.61 -2.88 14.42
C ALA A 128 11.85 -1.40 14.80
N MET A 129 11.96 -0.52 13.81
CA MET A 129 12.04 0.94 14.00
C MET A 129 10.68 1.60 14.33
N LYS A 130 9.60 0.82 14.49
CA LYS A 130 8.23 1.31 14.73
C LYS A 130 7.71 2.20 13.59
N ILE A 131 8.11 1.92 12.37
CA ILE A 131 7.64 2.57 11.14
C ILE A 131 6.62 1.64 10.48
N VAL A 132 5.51 2.19 10.00
CA VAL A 132 4.49 1.44 9.26
C VAL A 132 4.86 1.39 7.78
N PRO A 133 5.20 0.21 7.22
CA PRO A 133 5.45 0.07 5.79
C PRO A 133 4.13 0.17 5.02
N ILE A 134 4.13 1.00 3.97
CA ILE A 134 3.06 1.04 2.96
C ILE A 134 3.63 0.43 1.69
N VAL A 135 3.15 -0.74 1.35
CA VAL A 135 3.54 -1.49 0.16
C VAL A 135 2.54 -1.18 -0.96
N ASN A 136 3.02 -0.94 -2.14
CA ASN A 136 2.22 -0.88 -3.35
C ASN A 136 2.93 -1.62 -4.48
N GLU A 137 2.21 -1.91 -5.55
CA GLU A 137 2.82 -2.45 -6.74
C GLU A 137 3.76 -1.43 -7.38
N ASN A 138 4.88 -1.90 -7.93
CA ASN A 138 5.76 -1.10 -8.77
C ASN A 138 5.22 -1.08 -10.20
N ASP A 139 4.17 -0.30 -10.41
CA ASP A 139 3.50 -0.17 -11.69
C ASP A 139 4.46 0.21 -12.83
N THR A 140 5.57 0.88 -12.53
CA THR A 140 6.52 1.35 -13.57
C THR A 140 7.36 0.24 -14.19
N THR A 141 7.55 -0.85 -13.47
CA THR A 141 8.38 -1.99 -13.91
C THR A 141 7.57 -3.28 -14.04
N ALA A 142 6.28 -3.27 -13.71
CA ALA A 142 5.41 -4.41 -13.86
C ALA A 142 5.26 -4.76 -15.36
N THR A 143 5.57 -6.00 -15.73
CA THR A 143 5.55 -6.48 -17.12
C THR A 143 4.21 -7.05 -17.54
N THR A 144 3.32 -7.35 -16.58
CA THR A 144 1.98 -7.85 -16.83
C THR A 144 0.98 -6.70 -16.88
N GLU A 145 -0.07 -6.85 -17.70
CA GLU A 145 -1.19 -5.90 -17.67
C GLU A 145 -1.72 -5.74 -16.24
N ILE A 146 -1.89 -4.48 -15.82
CA ILE A 146 -2.44 -4.16 -14.50
C ILE A 146 -3.88 -4.68 -14.44
N LYS A 147 -4.08 -5.82 -13.79
CA LYS A 147 -5.37 -6.49 -13.67
C LYS A 147 -6.05 -6.11 -12.37
N TYR A 148 -7.38 -6.16 -12.41
CA TYR A 148 -8.19 -6.02 -11.20
C TYR A 148 -7.86 -7.15 -10.21
N GLY A 149 -7.45 -6.80 -8.99
CA GLY A 149 -7.10 -7.78 -7.95
C GLY A 149 -5.60 -8.01 -7.75
N ASP A 150 -4.71 -7.40 -8.54
CA ASP A 150 -3.25 -7.60 -8.40
C ASP A 150 -2.75 -7.25 -6.99
N ASN A 151 -3.28 -6.18 -6.38
CA ASN A 151 -2.93 -5.85 -5.00
C ASN A 151 -3.49 -6.83 -3.94
N ASP A 152 -4.51 -7.65 -4.26
CA ASP A 152 -4.95 -8.73 -3.37
C ASP A 152 -3.93 -9.87 -3.38
N ARG A 153 -3.41 -10.21 -4.57
CA ARG A 153 -2.30 -11.18 -4.71
C ARG A 153 -1.03 -10.66 -4.04
N LEU A 154 -0.67 -9.40 -4.29
CA LEU A 154 0.48 -8.77 -3.65
C LEU A 154 0.35 -8.80 -2.12
N ALA A 155 -0.82 -8.47 -1.56
CA ALA A 155 -1.07 -8.50 -0.13
C ALA A 155 -0.90 -9.90 0.47
N SER A 156 -1.43 -10.93 -0.21
CA SER A 156 -1.26 -12.32 0.18
C SER A 156 0.21 -12.75 0.16
N ARG A 157 0.95 -12.36 -0.89
CA ARG A 157 2.39 -12.64 -1.01
C ARG A 157 3.20 -11.92 0.06
N VAL A 158 2.93 -10.64 0.30
CA VAL A 158 3.58 -9.88 1.38
C VAL A 158 3.32 -10.53 2.73
N ALA A 159 2.08 -10.92 3.03
CA ALA A 159 1.73 -11.61 4.27
C ALA A 159 2.51 -12.92 4.44
N GLN A 160 2.62 -13.72 3.38
CA GLN A 160 3.40 -14.94 3.36
C GLN A 160 4.89 -14.68 3.61
N ILE A 161 5.51 -13.74 2.88
CA ILE A 161 6.94 -13.42 2.98
C ILE A 161 7.32 -12.99 4.39
N ILE A 162 6.51 -12.13 5.02
CA ILE A 162 6.80 -11.60 6.36
C ILE A 162 6.28 -12.50 7.49
N SER A 163 5.66 -13.64 7.15
CA SER A 163 5.01 -14.53 8.10
C SER A 163 4.00 -13.78 8.99
N ALA A 164 3.08 -13.07 8.37
CA ALA A 164 2.02 -12.37 9.08
C ALA A 164 1.01 -13.35 9.66
N ASP A 165 0.45 -13.02 10.81
CA ASP A 165 -0.56 -13.85 11.49
C ASP A 165 -1.97 -13.62 10.94
N CYS A 166 -2.18 -12.41 10.32
CA CYS A 166 -3.49 -12.00 9.77
C CYS A 166 -3.30 -10.98 8.66
#